data_140e6ce8cb5b9fbd982ba98d0a0857c0
#
_entry.id   140e6ce8cb5b9fbd982ba98d0a0857c0
#
_cell.length_a   1.000
_cell.length_b   1.000
_cell.length_c   1.000
_cell.angle_alpha   90.00
_cell.angle_beta   90.00
_cell.angle_gamma   90.00
#
_symmetry.space_group_name_H-M   'P 1'
#
loop_
_entity.id
_entity.type
_entity.pdbx_description
1 polymer ?
#
loop_
_entity_poly.entity_id
_entity_poly.type
_entity_poly.pdbx_seq_one_letter_code
_entity_poly.pdbx_strand_id
1 'polypeptide(L)'
;LLRVSAALALLAGCREPAPPAKPSTTPPTQDEPVSEPAPVQAPPLAPITIPFKKLDTAKLFNGITLKTSFSAEFGGSASAERNDPGSYELDLQLRVRVPKPHQSLEELLRLNPELAVTLPDLPLLLRNATISPLYEEFYQRKIANLQTNLTRLDVLLSRHNFFDIETILEFESPLTRRRALLIQSDMDVDTDGSDGDRVPTTAGVSSTFQPFTSYRWPKTTPKPNPFLAIWEKKLKDAEKEMATPNLPPLRQKELKDARASLQNEIAQLKRSSFLVGTVDPFVVLPLPVVSRKEGAPSAKIGDYCVVIHGNRLFPAVVGDAGPSIKSGEGSLRLCREISARASLANRAESDLKVTYLVFPNSADPNRSAPALEKWWIQCDALLGEIGGYRGELLFWEDMTKPKPAPPPWDPNFIGPSPEFYGPPAPL
;
A
#
# COMPACT_ATOMS: atom_id res chain seq x y z
N LEU A 1 -9.99 -17.20 5.69
CA LEU A 1 -10.77 -16.22 6.47
C LEU A 1 -10.60 -14.86 5.82
N LEU A 2 -11.57 -14.51 4.99
CA LEU A 2 -11.62 -13.20 4.31
C LEU A 2 -11.73 -12.09 5.38
N ARG A 3 -10.72 -11.21 5.42
CA ARG A 3 -10.80 -9.96 6.17
C ARG A 3 -11.26 -8.87 5.20
N VAL A 4 -12.50 -8.45 5.34
CA VAL A 4 -13.00 -7.21 4.75
C VAL A 4 -12.75 -6.12 5.79
N SER A 5 -11.72 -5.32 5.57
CA SER A 5 -11.50 -4.10 6.35
C SER A 5 -12.45 -3.01 5.81
N ALA A 6 -13.56 -2.78 6.51
CA ALA A 6 -14.43 -1.64 6.24
C ALA A 6 -13.77 -0.38 6.81
N ALA A 7 -13.33 0.53 5.93
CA ALA A 7 -12.90 1.86 6.32
C ALA A 7 -14.09 2.65 6.88
N LEU A 8 -14.02 3.03 8.16
CA LEU A 8 -14.99 3.89 8.82
C LEU A 8 -14.70 5.35 8.41
N ALA A 9 -15.45 5.85 7.43
CA ALA A 9 -15.52 7.28 7.15
C ALA A 9 -16.38 7.96 8.21
N LEU A 10 -15.77 8.79 9.05
CA LEU A 10 -16.44 9.70 9.97
C LEU A 10 -17.08 10.84 9.16
N LEU A 11 -18.39 10.76 8.94
CA LEU A 11 -19.20 11.89 8.49
C LEU A 11 -19.42 12.83 9.67
N ALA A 12 -18.85 14.03 9.58
CA ALA A 12 -19.17 15.15 10.45
C ALA A 12 -20.63 15.56 10.20
N GLY A 13 -21.46 15.51 11.25
CA GLY A 13 -22.86 15.88 11.17
C GLY A 13 -23.04 17.38 10.90
N CYS A 14 -23.69 17.70 9.78
CA CYS A 14 -24.29 18.99 9.55
C CYS A 14 -25.58 19.10 10.36
N ARG A 15 -25.60 20.08 11.28
CA ARG A 15 -26.84 20.50 11.93
C ARG A 15 -27.75 21.19 10.91
N GLU A 16 -28.95 20.70 10.76
CA GLU A 16 -30.01 21.40 10.03
C GLU A 16 -30.39 22.71 10.75
N PRO A 17 -30.61 23.79 10.01
CA PRO A 17 -31.19 25.04 10.57
C PRO A 17 -32.70 24.88 10.78
N ALA A 18 -33.18 25.46 11.83
CA ALA A 18 -34.60 25.50 12.23
C ALA A 18 -35.50 26.12 11.14
N PRO A 19 -36.75 25.70 11.00
CA PRO A 19 -37.67 26.21 9.98
C PRO A 19 -38.09 27.66 10.28
N PRO A 20 -38.24 28.48 9.22
CA PRO A 20 -38.70 29.87 9.41
C PRO A 20 -40.15 29.97 9.74
N ALA A 21 -40.50 31.02 10.53
CA ALA A 21 -41.82 31.36 10.99
C ALA A 21 -42.78 31.66 9.82
N LYS A 22 -44.07 31.25 9.98
CA LYS A 22 -45.13 31.49 9.02
C LYS A 22 -45.43 32.99 8.87
N PRO A 23 -45.57 33.49 7.64
CA PRO A 23 -46.01 34.86 7.43
C PRO A 23 -47.56 35.00 7.59
N SER A 24 -47.95 36.12 8.14
CA SER A 24 -49.29 36.57 8.33
C SER A 24 -49.99 36.84 6.98
N THR A 25 -51.22 36.34 6.83
CA THR A 25 -52.03 36.53 5.64
C THR A 25 -52.82 37.84 5.73
N THR A 26 -52.51 38.76 4.78
CA THR A 26 -53.42 39.85 4.39
C THR A 26 -53.88 39.60 2.96
N PRO A 27 -55.18 39.77 2.63
CA PRO A 27 -55.69 39.39 1.30
C PRO A 27 -55.23 40.43 0.25
N PRO A 28 -54.90 40.00 -0.98
CA PRO A 28 -54.48 40.90 -2.03
C PRO A 28 -55.67 41.51 -2.78
N THR A 29 -55.53 42.76 -3.08
CA THR A 29 -56.31 43.53 -4.03
C THR A 29 -56.15 42.95 -5.44
N GLN A 30 -57.26 42.86 -6.20
CA GLN A 30 -57.26 42.37 -7.58
C GLN A 30 -56.53 43.39 -8.47
N ASP A 31 -55.41 42.97 -9.05
CA ASP A 31 -54.74 43.69 -10.16
C ASP A 31 -54.96 42.89 -11.46
N GLU A 32 -55.07 43.64 -12.55
CA GLU A 32 -55.32 43.16 -13.91
C GLU A 32 -54.21 42.18 -14.39
N PRO A 33 -54.54 41.25 -15.33
CA PRO A 33 -53.58 40.30 -15.83
C PRO A 33 -52.50 40.95 -16.68
N VAL A 34 -51.31 41.08 -16.13
CA VAL A 34 -50.08 41.37 -16.91
C VAL A 34 -49.78 40.13 -17.76
N SER A 35 -49.85 40.29 -19.09
CA SER A 35 -49.43 39.22 -20.01
C SER A 35 -47.94 38.89 -19.78
N GLU A 36 -47.65 37.70 -19.31
CA GLU A 36 -46.30 37.19 -19.24
C GLU A 36 -45.64 37.26 -20.64
N PRO A 37 -44.41 37.80 -20.72
CA PRO A 37 -43.66 37.75 -21.95
C PRO A 37 -43.36 36.27 -22.27
N ALA A 38 -43.61 35.86 -23.52
CA ALA A 38 -43.30 34.50 -23.99
C ALA A 38 -41.85 34.11 -23.61
N PRO A 39 -41.59 32.91 -23.12
CA PRO A 39 -40.24 32.48 -22.75
C PRO A 39 -39.31 32.63 -23.94
N VAL A 40 -38.29 33.45 -23.83
CA VAL A 40 -37.22 33.57 -24.81
C VAL A 40 -36.46 32.23 -24.78
N GLN A 41 -36.69 31.40 -25.78
CA GLN A 41 -35.90 30.19 -25.93
C GLN A 41 -34.45 30.60 -26.25
N ALA A 42 -33.56 30.40 -25.26
CA ALA A 42 -32.14 30.58 -25.52
C ALA A 42 -31.70 29.53 -26.54
N PRO A 43 -30.81 29.88 -27.49
CA PRO A 43 -30.31 28.90 -28.47
C PRO A 43 -29.62 27.76 -27.78
N PRO A 44 -29.76 26.52 -28.28
CA PRO A 44 -29.08 25.35 -27.70
C PRO A 44 -27.59 25.59 -27.67
N LEU A 45 -26.97 25.24 -26.53
CA LEU A 45 -25.52 25.30 -26.39
C LEU A 45 -24.87 24.35 -27.37
N ALA A 46 -23.92 24.85 -28.16
CA ALA A 46 -23.16 23.99 -29.06
C ALA A 46 -22.37 22.95 -28.27
N PRO A 47 -22.30 21.70 -28.73
CA PRO A 47 -21.50 20.66 -28.10
C PRO A 47 -20.04 21.11 -27.99
N ILE A 48 -19.50 21.11 -26.78
CA ILE A 48 -18.09 21.44 -26.53
C ILE A 48 -17.31 20.12 -26.53
N THR A 49 -16.56 19.87 -27.58
CA THR A 49 -15.62 18.76 -27.65
C THR A 49 -14.32 19.20 -26.98
N ILE A 50 -14.02 18.61 -25.84
CA ILE A 50 -12.72 18.82 -25.17
C ILE A 50 -11.70 17.97 -25.91
N PRO A 51 -10.60 18.55 -26.44
CA PRO A 51 -9.59 17.79 -27.13
C PRO A 51 -8.98 16.74 -26.20
N PHE A 52 -8.57 15.63 -26.78
CA PHE A 52 -7.88 14.55 -26.09
C PHE A 52 -6.79 15.11 -25.19
N LYS A 53 -6.89 14.84 -23.88
CA LYS A 53 -5.95 15.30 -22.88
C LYS A 53 -5.39 14.10 -22.14
N LYS A 54 -4.08 14.03 -22.02
CA LYS A 54 -3.44 13.06 -21.15
C LYS A 54 -3.82 13.38 -19.70
N LEU A 55 -4.34 12.39 -18.98
CA LEU A 55 -4.60 12.54 -17.55
C LEU A 55 -3.29 12.85 -16.84
N ASP A 56 -3.31 13.76 -15.88
CA ASP A 56 -2.19 13.92 -14.94
C ASP A 56 -2.11 12.66 -14.07
N THR A 57 -1.12 11.84 -14.36
CA THR A 57 -0.88 10.56 -13.71
C THR A 57 0.34 10.59 -12.80
N ALA A 58 0.77 11.77 -12.35
CA ALA A 58 1.95 11.91 -11.48
C ALA A 58 1.88 11.03 -10.22
N LYS A 59 0.67 10.70 -9.78
CA LYS A 59 0.40 9.79 -8.66
C LYS A 59 -0.03 8.38 -9.07
N LEU A 60 -0.13 8.10 -10.37
CA LEU A 60 -0.52 6.80 -10.93
C LEU A 60 0.64 6.24 -11.75
N PHE A 61 0.51 6.32 -13.07
CA PHE A 61 1.55 6.00 -14.05
C PHE A 61 1.24 6.70 -15.38
N ASN A 62 2.22 6.78 -16.28
CA ASN A 62 2.10 7.58 -17.50
C ASN A 62 1.25 6.94 -18.62
N GLY A 63 0.70 5.73 -18.41
CA GLY A 63 -0.02 4.96 -19.43
C GLY A 63 -1.50 5.30 -19.60
N ILE A 64 -2.11 6.05 -18.66
CA ILE A 64 -3.54 6.38 -18.72
C ILE A 64 -3.79 7.49 -19.75
N THR A 65 -4.75 7.26 -20.61
CA THR A 65 -5.21 8.24 -21.58
C THR A 65 -6.70 8.45 -21.42
N LEU A 66 -7.12 9.68 -21.16
CA LEU A 66 -8.51 10.06 -20.98
C LEU A 66 -9.02 10.76 -22.26
N LYS A 67 -10.08 10.22 -22.87
CA LYS A 67 -10.85 10.89 -23.91
C LYS A 67 -12.15 11.37 -23.31
N THR A 68 -12.42 12.65 -23.41
CA THR A 68 -13.63 13.26 -22.85
C THR A 68 -14.33 14.06 -23.92
N SER A 69 -15.66 14.01 -23.92
CA SER A 69 -16.53 14.96 -24.63
C SER A 69 -17.50 15.54 -23.61
N PHE A 70 -17.95 16.73 -23.86
CA PHE A 70 -18.93 17.41 -23.02
C PHE A 70 -19.98 18.04 -23.94
N SER A 71 -21.26 17.81 -23.63
CA SER A 71 -22.36 18.54 -24.24
C SER A 71 -23.26 19.08 -23.11
N ALA A 72 -23.89 20.20 -23.35
CA ALA A 72 -24.88 20.75 -22.44
C ALA A 72 -26.09 21.21 -23.24
N GLU A 73 -27.27 20.92 -22.72
CA GLU A 73 -28.55 21.28 -23.33
C GLU A 73 -29.38 22.05 -22.28
N PHE A 74 -30.33 22.85 -22.76
CA PHE A 74 -31.29 23.45 -21.86
C PHE A 74 -32.41 22.45 -21.55
N GLY A 75 -32.56 22.15 -20.28
CA GLY A 75 -33.58 21.26 -19.76
C GLY A 75 -34.78 22.03 -19.17
N GLY A 76 -35.51 21.36 -18.31
CA GLY A 76 -36.65 21.87 -17.60
C GLY A 76 -36.27 22.61 -16.30
N SER A 77 -37.13 22.53 -15.30
CA SER A 77 -36.82 23.08 -13.97
C SER A 77 -35.75 22.26 -13.26
N ALA A 78 -34.95 22.90 -12.42
CA ALA A 78 -33.93 22.20 -11.64
C ALA A 78 -34.47 21.02 -10.81
N SER A 79 -35.71 21.10 -10.34
CA SER A 79 -36.38 20.04 -9.60
C SER A 79 -36.75 18.83 -10.48
N ALA A 80 -37.09 19.06 -11.75
CA ALA A 80 -37.34 18.02 -12.72
C ALA A 80 -36.05 17.33 -13.13
N GLU A 81 -35.06 18.11 -13.58
CA GLU A 81 -33.76 17.62 -14.03
C GLU A 81 -33.01 16.84 -12.93
N ARG A 82 -33.14 17.28 -11.69
CA ARG A 82 -32.50 16.57 -10.56
C ARG A 82 -32.96 15.13 -10.39
N ASN A 83 -34.19 14.82 -10.81
CA ASN A 83 -34.79 13.51 -10.67
C ASN A 83 -34.81 12.72 -11.98
N ASP A 84 -34.37 13.31 -13.08
CA ASP A 84 -34.28 12.63 -14.39
C ASP A 84 -32.90 11.97 -14.53
N PRO A 85 -32.82 10.63 -14.67
CA PRO A 85 -31.55 9.93 -14.88
C PRO A 85 -30.80 10.36 -16.14
N GLY A 86 -31.48 10.90 -17.16
CA GLY A 86 -30.87 11.37 -18.40
C GLY A 86 -30.25 12.76 -18.30
N SER A 87 -30.52 13.52 -17.22
CA SER A 87 -29.96 14.89 -17.07
C SER A 87 -28.44 14.91 -16.89
N TYR A 88 -27.85 13.84 -16.37
CA TYR A 88 -26.40 13.64 -16.21
C TYR A 88 -26.01 12.24 -16.67
N GLU A 89 -25.55 12.14 -17.89
CA GLU A 89 -25.14 10.87 -18.50
C GLU A 89 -23.63 10.84 -18.69
N LEU A 90 -22.98 9.77 -18.25
CA LEU A 90 -21.55 9.54 -18.39
C LEU A 90 -21.30 8.15 -18.99
N ASP A 91 -20.84 8.14 -20.24
CA ASP A 91 -20.38 6.93 -20.90
C ASP A 91 -18.95 6.57 -20.49
N LEU A 92 -18.77 5.39 -19.93
CA LEU A 92 -17.46 4.89 -19.51
C LEU A 92 -17.07 3.65 -20.31
N GLN A 93 -15.93 3.73 -21.02
CA GLN A 93 -15.31 2.60 -21.67
C GLN A 93 -13.88 2.43 -21.18
N LEU A 94 -13.60 1.34 -20.47
CA LEU A 94 -12.25 0.99 -20.04
C LEU A 94 -11.68 -0.11 -20.95
N ARG A 95 -10.55 0.18 -21.62
CA ARG A 95 -9.75 -0.81 -22.32
C ARG A 95 -8.47 -1.07 -21.54
N VAL A 96 -8.24 -2.30 -21.15
CA VAL A 96 -7.04 -2.74 -20.43
C VAL A 96 -6.23 -3.66 -21.34
N ARG A 97 -4.91 -3.46 -21.40
CA ARG A 97 -3.98 -4.40 -22.02
C ARG A 97 -3.28 -5.16 -20.90
N VAL A 98 -3.48 -6.48 -20.86
CA VAL A 98 -2.78 -7.34 -19.89
C VAL A 98 -1.31 -7.43 -20.30
N PRO A 99 -0.36 -7.13 -19.39
CA PRO A 99 1.05 -7.18 -19.72
C PRO A 99 1.53 -8.63 -19.83
N LYS A 100 2.64 -8.81 -20.55
CA LYS A 100 3.38 -10.07 -20.57
C LYS A 100 4.52 -10.00 -19.57
N PRO A 101 4.81 -11.07 -18.81
CA PRO A 101 5.89 -11.06 -17.86
C PRO A 101 7.25 -11.07 -18.55
N HIS A 102 8.23 -10.39 -17.99
CA HIS A 102 9.62 -10.56 -18.36
C HIS A 102 10.12 -11.96 -17.97
N GLN A 103 10.88 -12.60 -18.83
CA GLN A 103 11.43 -13.94 -18.57
C GLN A 103 12.92 -14.06 -18.94
N SER A 104 13.38 -13.31 -19.91
CA SER A 104 14.78 -13.32 -20.34
C SER A 104 15.66 -12.38 -19.49
N LEU A 105 16.96 -12.66 -19.46
CA LEU A 105 17.93 -11.78 -18.82
C LEU A 105 17.86 -10.36 -19.38
N GLU A 106 17.81 -10.22 -20.71
CA GLU A 106 17.72 -8.91 -21.37
C GLU A 106 16.52 -8.11 -20.89
N GLU A 107 15.35 -8.75 -20.77
CA GLU A 107 14.12 -8.10 -20.29
C GLU A 107 14.26 -7.65 -18.84
N LEU A 108 14.79 -8.48 -17.95
CA LEU A 108 15.01 -8.12 -16.54
C LEU A 108 15.97 -6.94 -16.40
N LEU A 109 17.03 -6.89 -17.23
CA LEU A 109 18.04 -5.84 -17.21
C LEU A 109 17.52 -4.49 -17.75
N ARG A 110 16.41 -4.45 -18.49
CA ARG A 110 15.78 -3.17 -18.87
C ARG A 110 15.33 -2.35 -17.66
N LEU A 111 14.94 -3.02 -16.58
CA LEU A 111 14.48 -2.37 -15.35
C LEU A 111 15.59 -2.21 -14.32
N ASN A 112 16.44 -3.22 -14.18
CA ASN A 112 17.63 -3.15 -13.33
C ASN A 112 18.87 -3.59 -14.11
N PRO A 113 19.57 -2.66 -14.79
CA PRO A 113 20.76 -2.98 -15.60
C PRO A 113 21.91 -3.64 -14.83
N GLU A 114 21.98 -3.41 -13.54
CA GLU A 114 23.05 -3.93 -12.68
C GLU A 114 22.75 -5.35 -12.15
N LEU A 115 21.54 -5.88 -12.38
CA LEU A 115 21.09 -7.13 -11.78
C LEU A 115 22.00 -8.34 -12.12
N ALA A 116 22.52 -8.43 -13.36
CA ALA A 116 23.42 -9.51 -13.75
C ALA A 116 24.83 -9.37 -13.13
N VAL A 117 25.26 -8.15 -12.81
CA VAL A 117 26.50 -7.91 -12.07
C VAL A 117 26.27 -8.26 -10.60
N THR A 118 25.14 -7.86 -10.05
CA THR A 118 24.76 -8.11 -8.66
C THR A 118 24.54 -9.59 -8.36
N LEU A 119 23.91 -10.33 -9.30
CA LEU A 119 23.67 -11.77 -9.22
C LEU A 119 24.39 -12.47 -10.38
N PRO A 120 25.69 -12.84 -10.26
CA PRO A 120 26.49 -13.35 -11.38
C PRO A 120 25.94 -14.65 -11.99
N ASP A 121 25.34 -15.52 -11.20
CA ASP A 121 24.75 -16.78 -11.65
C ASP A 121 23.29 -16.65 -12.15
N LEU A 122 22.74 -15.42 -12.18
CA LEU A 122 21.38 -15.18 -12.69
C LEU A 122 21.16 -15.77 -14.10
N PRO A 123 22.11 -15.65 -15.08
CA PRO A 123 21.95 -16.28 -16.38
C PRO A 123 21.81 -17.82 -16.31
N LEU A 124 22.49 -18.47 -15.36
CA LEU A 124 22.38 -19.91 -15.13
C LEU A 124 21.02 -20.27 -14.51
N LEU A 125 20.59 -19.52 -13.51
CA LEU A 125 19.29 -19.69 -12.84
C LEU A 125 18.12 -19.52 -13.81
N LEU A 126 18.21 -18.55 -14.72
CA LEU A 126 17.15 -18.26 -15.71
C LEU A 126 16.98 -19.37 -16.76
N ARG A 127 17.96 -20.25 -16.98
CA ARG A 127 17.79 -21.39 -17.91
C ARG A 127 16.66 -22.33 -17.50
N ASN A 128 16.41 -22.46 -16.20
CA ASN A 128 15.40 -23.34 -15.63
C ASN A 128 14.26 -22.54 -14.94
N ALA A 129 14.26 -21.22 -15.10
CA ALA A 129 13.22 -20.38 -14.54
C ALA A 129 11.91 -20.53 -15.32
N THR A 130 10.81 -20.51 -14.60
CA THR A 130 9.47 -20.51 -15.16
C THR A 130 8.70 -19.30 -14.67
N ILE A 131 7.78 -18.81 -15.50
CA ILE A 131 6.83 -17.79 -15.07
C ILE A 131 5.93 -18.43 -14.00
N SER A 132 5.85 -17.79 -12.82
CA SER A 132 4.97 -18.27 -11.78
C SER A 132 3.50 -18.12 -12.20
N PRO A 133 2.66 -19.13 -11.95
CA PRO A 133 1.21 -18.99 -12.13
C PRO A 133 0.60 -17.83 -11.31
N LEU A 134 1.30 -17.37 -10.28
CA LEU A 134 0.91 -16.21 -9.48
C LEU A 134 0.82 -14.92 -10.31
N TYR A 135 1.63 -14.78 -11.37
CA TYR A 135 1.60 -13.60 -12.22
C TYR A 135 0.25 -13.47 -12.95
N GLU A 136 -0.18 -14.53 -13.60
CA GLU A 136 -1.46 -14.55 -14.31
C GLU A 136 -2.63 -14.38 -13.34
N GLU A 137 -2.63 -15.13 -12.24
CA GLU A 137 -3.66 -15.05 -11.19
C GLU A 137 -3.78 -13.62 -10.64
N PHE A 138 -2.66 -12.93 -10.41
CA PHE A 138 -2.63 -11.57 -9.94
C PHE A 138 -3.32 -10.60 -10.92
N TYR A 139 -2.99 -10.68 -12.21
CA TYR A 139 -3.61 -9.82 -13.23
C TYR A 139 -5.08 -10.15 -13.48
N GLN A 140 -5.48 -11.41 -13.40
CA GLN A 140 -6.89 -11.79 -13.45
C GLN A 140 -7.68 -11.16 -12.31
N ARG A 141 -7.14 -11.15 -11.08
CA ARG A 141 -7.75 -10.47 -9.94
C ARG A 141 -7.83 -8.96 -10.12
N LYS A 142 -6.81 -8.31 -10.69
CA LYS A 142 -6.84 -6.88 -11.03
C LYS A 142 -7.95 -6.57 -12.04
N ILE A 143 -8.08 -7.37 -13.10
CA ILE A 143 -9.13 -7.20 -14.11
C ILE A 143 -10.51 -7.34 -13.47
N ALA A 144 -10.73 -8.36 -12.67
CA ALA A 144 -11.99 -8.56 -11.95
C ALA A 144 -12.31 -7.37 -11.01
N ASN A 145 -11.30 -6.83 -10.33
CA ASN A 145 -11.45 -5.65 -9.49
C ASN A 145 -11.83 -4.40 -10.31
N LEU A 146 -11.19 -4.18 -11.46
CA LEU A 146 -11.54 -3.08 -12.38
C LEU A 146 -12.98 -3.22 -12.89
N GLN A 147 -13.40 -4.42 -13.30
CA GLN A 147 -14.77 -4.69 -13.73
C GLN A 147 -15.79 -4.39 -12.64
N THR A 148 -15.52 -4.84 -11.41
CA THR A 148 -16.41 -4.63 -10.24
C THR A 148 -16.55 -3.16 -9.88
N ASN A 149 -15.50 -2.36 -10.10
CA ASN A 149 -15.44 -0.95 -9.71
C ASN A 149 -15.59 0.02 -10.90
N LEU A 150 -16.06 -0.46 -12.05
CA LEU A 150 -16.12 0.35 -13.28
C LEU A 150 -16.94 1.65 -13.11
N THR A 151 -18.01 1.59 -12.32
CA THR A 151 -18.89 2.74 -12.02
C THR A 151 -18.48 3.53 -10.77
N ARG A 152 -17.42 3.10 -10.07
CA ARG A 152 -16.89 3.79 -8.89
C ARG A 152 -15.62 4.54 -9.25
N LEU A 153 -15.77 5.75 -9.75
CA LEU A 153 -14.65 6.55 -10.29
C LEU A 153 -13.54 6.83 -9.27
N ASP A 154 -13.91 7.04 -8.01
CA ASP A 154 -13.00 7.24 -6.90
C ASP A 154 -12.08 6.05 -6.65
N VAL A 155 -12.59 4.84 -6.87
CA VAL A 155 -11.87 3.57 -6.72
C VAL A 155 -11.21 3.15 -8.02
N LEU A 156 -11.90 3.33 -9.16
CA LEU A 156 -11.44 2.91 -10.49
C LEU A 156 -10.06 3.48 -10.83
N LEU A 157 -9.85 4.75 -10.54
CA LEU A 157 -8.60 5.46 -10.85
C LEU A 157 -7.55 5.34 -9.75
N SER A 158 -7.74 4.46 -8.76
CA SER A 158 -6.69 4.14 -7.82
C SER A 158 -5.48 3.53 -8.53
N ARG A 159 -4.28 4.03 -8.22
CA ARG A 159 -3.03 3.54 -8.82
C ARG A 159 -2.81 2.03 -8.67
N HIS A 160 -3.31 1.43 -7.58
CA HIS A 160 -3.19 0.00 -7.32
C HIS A 160 -4.05 -0.89 -8.22
N ASN A 161 -4.94 -0.30 -9.02
CA ASN A 161 -5.71 -1.04 -10.02
C ASN A 161 -4.91 -1.29 -11.31
N PHE A 162 -3.78 -0.62 -11.46
CA PHE A 162 -2.97 -0.68 -12.67
C PHE A 162 -1.72 -1.56 -12.48
N PHE A 163 -0.76 -1.43 -13.37
CA PHE A 163 0.39 -2.33 -13.42
C PHE A 163 1.41 -1.97 -12.33
N ASP A 164 1.67 -2.89 -11.44
CA ASP A 164 2.63 -2.77 -10.33
C ASP A 164 3.57 -3.98 -10.24
N ILE A 165 3.41 -5.01 -11.09
CA ILE A 165 4.31 -6.16 -11.24
C ILE A 165 4.72 -6.30 -12.70
N GLU A 166 6.03 -6.38 -12.96
CA GLU A 166 6.57 -6.69 -14.28
C GLU A 166 6.68 -8.19 -14.50
N THR A 167 7.11 -8.93 -13.48
CA THR A 167 7.24 -10.40 -13.57
C THR A 167 7.26 -11.06 -12.20
N ILE A 168 6.88 -12.34 -12.17
CA ILE A 168 7.13 -13.26 -11.07
C ILE A 168 7.73 -14.52 -11.67
N LEU A 169 9.01 -14.78 -11.41
CA LEU A 169 9.73 -15.97 -11.85
C LEU A 169 9.98 -16.91 -10.69
N GLU A 170 9.85 -18.19 -10.96
CA GLU A 170 10.25 -19.28 -10.08
C GLU A 170 11.49 -19.94 -10.64
N PHE A 171 12.51 -20.11 -9.83
CA PHE A 171 13.69 -20.87 -10.20
C PHE A 171 14.23 -21.68 -9.03
N GLU A 172 15.07 -22.64 -9.39
CA GLU A 172 15.77 -23.50 -8.46
C GLU A 172 17.23 -23.59 -8.86
N SER A 173 18.13 -23.36 -7.92
CA SER A 173 19.56 -23.52 -8.14
C SER A 173 19.88 -24.95 -8.58
N PRO A 174 20.55 -25.14 -9.71
CA PRO A 174 20.90 -26.49 -10.16
C PRO A 174 21.91 -27.19 -9.24
N LEU A 175 22.67 -26.41 -8.45
CA LEU A 175 23.72 -26.91 -7.58
C LEU A 175 23.19 -27.27 -6.18
N THR A 176 22.44 -26.37 -5.56
CA THR A 176 22.01 -26.50 -4.17
C THR A 176 20.57 -26.92 -4.00
N ARG A 177 19.79 -26.89 -5.08
CA ARG A 177 18.33 -27.11 -5.09
C ARG A 177 17.57 -26.03 -4.31
N ARG A 178 18.20 -24.89 -3.99
CA ARG A 178 17.53 -23.75 -3.38
C ARG A 178 16.53 -23.16 -4.36
N ARG A 179 15.29 -23.05 -3.92
CA ARG A 179 14.20 -22.42 -4.67
C ARG A 179 14.10 -20.96 -4.29
N ALA A 180 13.82 -20.12 -5.28
CA ALA A 180 13.55 -18.71 -5.05
C ALA A 180 12.46 -18.19 -6.00
N LEU A 181 11.78 -17.13 -5.55
CA LEU A 181 10.88 -16.30 -6.35
C LEU A 181 11.59 -14.98 -6.63
N LEU A 182 11.67 -14.59 -7.91
CA LEU A 182 12.13 -13.28 -8.32
C LEU A 182 10.92 -12.48 -8.78
N ILE A 183 10.65 -11.34 -8.11
CA ILE A 183 9.56 -10.44 -8.43
C ILE A 183 10.16 -9.09 -8.80
N GLN A 184 9.81 -8.53 -9.97
CA GLN A 184 10.11 -7.13 -10.29
C GLN A 184 8.84 -6.30 -10.15
N SER A 185 8.91 -5.24 -9.36
CA SER A 185 7.77 -4.41 -8.98
C SER A 185 8.22 -2.99 -8.62
N ASP A 186 7.28 -2.09 -8.39
CA ASP A 186 7.50 -0.81 -7.70
C ASP A 186 7.70 -1.02 -6.19
N MET A 187 7.79 0.06 -5.39
CA MET A 187 7.83 -0.05 -3.94
C MET A 187 7.06 1.09 -3.26
N ASP A 188 5.91 0.75 -2.74
CA ASP A 188 5.13 1.57 -1.81
C ASP A 188 5.68 1.47 -0.38
N VAL A 189 5.24 2.39 0.46
CA VAL A 189 5.65 2.49 1.86
C VAL A 189 4.60 1.89 2.76
N ASP A 190 5.01 0.92 3.58
CA ASP A 190 4.26 0.40 4.71
C ASP A 190 4.82 0.94 6.03
N THR A 191 3.93 1.43 6.91
CA THR A 191 4.27 1.89 8.26
C THR A 191 3.57 1.10 9.35
N ASP A 192 2.88 0.04 9.00
CA ASP A 192 2.06 -0.76 9.89
C ASP A 192 2.90 -1.46 10.98
N GLY A 193 2.19 -1.93 11.99
CA GLY A 193 2.77 -2.69 13.08
C GLY A 193 3.06 -1.89 14.34
N SER A 194 3.19 -2.61 15.45
CA SER A 194 3.46 -2.03 16.77
C SER A 194 4.12 -3.04 17.71
N ASP A 195 4.97 -2.55 18.58
CA ASP A 195 5.67 -3.38 19.55
C ASP A 195 5.86 -2.62 20.87
N GLY A 196 5.09 -2.99 21.88
CA GLY A 196 5.19 -2.38 23.20
C GLY A 196 6.45 -2.78 23.99
N ASP A 197 7.12 -3.86 23.57
CA ASP A 197 8.32 -4.34 24.27
C ASP A 197 9.56 -3.55 23.83
N ARG A 198 9.74 -3.30 22.52
CA ARG A 198 10.92 -2.63 21.93
C ARG A 198 10.68 -1.17 21.57
N VAL A 199 9.47 -0.85 21.07
CA VAL A 199 9.14 0.47 20.47
C VAL A 199 7.94 1.06 21.20
N PRO A 200 8.14 1.70 22.37
CA PRO A 200 7.03 2.20 23.19
C PRO A 200 6.30 3.40 22.61
N THR A 201 6.87 4.07 21.62
CA THR A 201 6.27 5.21 20.93
C THR A 201 6.22 4.95 19.43
N THR A 202 5.12 5.34 18.80
CA THR A 202 4.95 5.25 17.35
C THR A 202 4.88 6.65 16.77
N ALA A 203 5.76 6.93 15.82
CA ALA A 203 5.68 8.13 15.00
C ALA A 203 5.08 7.79 13.62
N GLY A 204 4.26 8.67 13.08
CA GLY A 204 3.83 8.59 11.68
C GLY A 204 2.67 7.62 11.41
N VAL A 205 1.56 7.84 12.10
CA VAL A 205 0.33 7.05 11.87
C VAL A 205 -0.43 7.62 10.67
N SER A 206 -0.65 6.83 9.65
CA SER A 206 -1.53 7.16 8.52
C SER A 206 -3.01 6.96 8.89
N SER A 207 -3.93 7.49 8.08
CA SER A 207 -5.36 7.20 8.23
C SER A 207 -5.71 5.72 8.01
N THR A 208 -4.85 4.99 7.31
CA THR A 208 -4.99 3.56 7.01
C THR A 208 -4.10 2.68 7.89
N PHE A 209 -3.41 3.25 8.86
CA PHE A 209 -2.48 2.55 9.74
C PHE A 209 -3.15 1.40 10.50
N GLN A 210 -2.45 0.27 10.53
CA GLN A 210 -2.80 -0.92 11.30
C GLN A 210 -1.68 -1.22 12.32
N PRO A 211 -2.00 -1.39 13.62
CA PRO A 211 -0.96 -1.74 14.61
C PRO A 211 -0.53 -3.21 14.53
N PHE A 212 -0.84 -3.88 13.45
CA PHE A 212 -0.61 -5.30 13.22
C PHE A 212 0.19 -5.49 11.95
N THR A 213 1.12 -6.45 11.98
CA THR A 213 1.66 -7.12 10.80
C THR A 213 1.42 -8.62 10.92
N SER A 214 1.49 -9.34 9.81
CA SER A 214 1.29 -10.80 9.82
C SER A 214 2.43 -11.55 10.53
N TYR A 215 3.65 -10.98 10.54
CA TYR A 215 4.74 -11.46 11.36
C TYR A 215 4.57 -10.97 12.79
N ARG A 216 4.41 -11.92 13.71
CA ARG A 216 4.18 -11.64 15.13
C ARG A 216 4.83 -12.68 16.00
N TRP A 217 5.15 -12.31 17.24
CA TRP A 217 5.68 -13.17 18.29
C TRP A 217 5.03 -12.87 19.64
N PRO A 218 5.11 -13.79 20.62
CA PRO A 218 4.59 -13.54 21.97
C PRO A 218 5.28 -12.36 22.62
N LYS A 219 4.53 -11.51 23.31
CA LYS A 219 5.11 -10.45 24.15
C LYS A 219 5.99 -11.06 25.24
N THR A 220 7.07 -10.35 25.55
CA THR A 220 8.06 -10.74 26.58
C THR A 220 8.02 -9.87 27.83
N THR A 221 7.31 -8.72 27.76
CA THR A 221 7.18 -7.79 28.90
C THR A 221 5.70 -7.49 29.20
N PRO A 222 5.38 -7.04 30.44
CA PRO A 222 4.03 -6.60 30.78
C PRO A 222 3.67 -5.21 30.23
N LYS A 223 4.59 -4.51 29.55
CA LYS A 223 4.32 -3.19 28.97
C LYS A 223 3.14 -3.25 28.00
N PRO A 224 2.11 -2.40 28.12
CA PRO A 224 1.00 -2.40 27.17
C PRO A 224 1.48 -2.00 25.78
N ASN A 225 0.82 -2.58 24.76
CA ASN A 225 1.01 -2.08 23.40
C ASN A 225 0.54 -0.62 23.31
N PRO A 226 1.28 0.30 22.63
CA PRO A 226 0.95 1.73 22.59
C PRO A 226 -0.41 2.03 21.98
N PHE A 227 -0.96 1.14 21.15
CA PHE A 227 -2.28 1.31 20.54
C PHE A 227 -3.42 0.65 21.33
N LEU A 228 -3.14 -0.10 22.39
CA LEU A 228 -4.16 -0.84 23.12
C LEU A 228 -5.29 0.05 23.59
N ALA A 229 -4.99 1.18 24.22
CA ALA A 229 -6.00 2.11 24.75
C ALA A 229 -6.89 2.70 23.64
N ILE A 230 -6.33 2.95 22.45
CA ILE A 230 -7.07 3.46 21.30
C ILE A 230 -8.05 2.40 20.80
N TRP A 231 -7.63 1.13 20.73
CA TRP A 231 -8.50 0.02 20.31
C TRP A 231 -9.59 -0.30 21.33
N GLU A 232 -9.26 -0.25 22.61
CA GLU A 232 -10.27 -0.39 23.68
C GLU A 232 -11.31 0.74 23.66
N LYS A 233 -10.86 1.98 23.34
CA LYS A 233 -11.79 3.09 23.12
C LYS A 233 -12.69 2.86 21.91
N LYS A 234 -12.16 2.44 20.76
CA LYS A 234 -12.94 2.10 19.56
C LYS A 234 -14.02 1.05 19.86
N LEU A 235 -13.65 0.00 20.63
CA LEU A 235 -14.60 -1.01 21.05
C LEU A 235 -15.74 -0.42 21.91
N LYS A 236 -15.41 0.40 22.88
CA LYS A 236 -16.37 1.07 23.75
C LYS A 236 -17.30 2.01 22.97
N ASP A 237 -16.76 2.74 22.00
CA ASP A 237 -17.55 3.62 21.13
C ASP A 237 -18.53 2.81 20.24
N ALA A 238 -18.08 1.69 19.67
CA ALA A 238 -18.94 0.79 18.91
C ALA A 238 -20.05 0.16 19.76
N GLU A 239 -19.74 -0.28 20.98
CA GLU A 239 -20.70 -0.83 21.92
C GLU A 239 -21.73 0.22 22.36
N LYS A 240 -21.32 1.45 22.57
CA LYS A 240 -22.20 2.59 22.87
C LYS A 240 -23.13 2.88 21.69
N GLU A 241 -22.64 2.87 20.46
CA GLU A 241 -23.48 3.06 19.27
C GLU A 241 -24.48 1.91 19.11
N MET A 242 -24.06 0.66 19.34
CA MET A 242 -24.97 -0.51 19.31
C MET A 242 -26.13 -0.43 20.30
N ALA A 243 -25.98 0.30 21.40
CA ALA A 243 -27.03 0.52 22.39
C ALA A 243 -28.02 1.60 21.97
N THR A 244 -27.81 2.28 20.85
CA THR A 244 -28.76 3.31 20.35
C THR A 244 -30.03 2.65 19.85
N PRO A 245 -31.25 3.10 20.31
CA PRO A 245 -32.51 2.56 19.82
C PRO A 245 -32.70 2.78 18.32
N ASN A 246 -33.38 1.84 17.66
CA ASN A 246 -33.81 1.94 16.26
C ASN A 246 -32.66 2.08 15.23
N LEU A 247 -31.50 1.48 15.48
CA LEU A 247 -30.44 1.39 14.47
C LEU A 247 -30.92 0.62 13.23
N PRO A 248 -30.58 1.12 12.01
CA PRO A 248 -30.86 0.39 10.77
C PRO A 248 -30.25 -1.02 10.82
N PRO A 249 -30.90 -2.07 10.30
CA PRO A 249 -30.42 -3.45 10.36
C PRO A 249 -29.01 -3.64 9.76
N LEU A 250 -28.70 -2.94 8.67
CA LEU A 250 -27.37 -2.96 8.06
C LEU A 250 -26.33 -2.42 9.03
N ARG A 251 -26.58 -1.27 9.65
CA ARG A 251 -25.68 -0.65 10.62
C ARG A 251 -25.47 -1.52 11.85
N GLN A 252 -26.54 -2.16 12.32
CA GLN A 252 -26.47 -3.09 13.45
C GLN A 252 -25.56 -4.29 13.14
N LYS A 253 -25.63 -4.82 11.89
CA LYS A 253 -24.74 -5.89 11.43
C LYS A 253 -23.29 -5.41 11.37
N GLU A 254 -23.02 -4.26 10.75
CA GLU A 254 -21.67 -3.69 10.67
C GLU A 254 -21.04 -3.52 12.05
N LEU A 255 -21.79 -3.01 13.03
CA LEU A 255 -21.29 -2.81 14.39
C LEU A 255 -21.01 -4.14 15.11
N LYS A 256 -21.83 -5.17 14.89
CA LYS A 256 -21.56 -6.52 15.43
C LYS A 256 -20.25 -7.10 14.86
N ASP A 257 -20.06 -6.97 13.55
CA ASP A 257 -18.84 -7.44 12.88
C ASP A 257 -17.61 -6.65 13.36
N ALA A 258 -17.74 -5.32 13.45
CA ALA A 258 -16.70 -4.44 13.98
C ALA A 258 -16.33 -4.76 15.44
N ARG A 259 -17.33 -5.00 16.30
CA ARG A 259 -17.12 -5.40 17.69
C ARG A 259 -16.31 -6.70 17.79
N ALA A 260 -16.70 -7.72 17.01
CA ALA A 260 -16.01 -9.01 17.01
C ALA A 260 -14.54 -8.87 16.54
N SER A 261 -14.30 -8.05 15.50
CA SER A 261 -12.93 -7.75 15.04
C SER A 261 -12.12 -7.04 16.11
N LEU A 262 -12.64 -5.96 16.70
CA LEU A 262 -11.97 -5.18 17.74
C LEU A 262 -11.63 -6.02 18.98
N GLN A 263 -12.54 -6.91 19.42
CA GLN A 263 -12.26 -7.82 20.53
C GLN A 263 -11.08 -8.76 20.22
N ASN A 264 -11.00 -9.31 19.02
CA ASN A 264 -9.91 -10.16 18.59
C ASN A 264 -8.59 -9.36 18.46
N GLU A 265 -8.63 -8.16 17.89
CA GLU A 265 -7.51 -7.25 17.74
C GLU A 265 -6.94 -6.82 19.10
N ILE A 266 -7.78 -6.44 20.05
CA ILE A 266 -7.40 -6.13 21.43
C ILE A 266 -6.71 -7.34 22.09
N ALA A 267 -7.27 -8.54 21.92
CA ALA A 267 -6.65 -9.74 22.45
C ALA A 267 -5.26 -10.01 21.83
N GLN A 268 -5.08 -9.68 20.54
CA GLN A 268 -3.76 -9.79 19.89
C GLN A 268 -2.78 -8.75 20.42
N LEU A 269 -3.19 -7.47 20.58
CA LEU A 269 -2.34 -6.41 21.14
C LEU A 269 -1.87 -6.71 22.58
N LYS A 270 -2.70 -7.43 23.35
CA LYS A 270 -2.37 -7.86 24.73
C LYS A 270 -1.33 -8.97 24.79
N ARG A 271 -1.29 -9.87 23.80
CA ARG A 271 -0.45 -11.09 23.87
C ARG A 271 0.72 -11.13 22.88
N SER A 272 0.73 -10.25 21.88
CA SER A 272 1.72 -10.31 20.78
C SER A 272 2.35 -8.96 20.52
N SER A 273 3.59 -9.01 20.07
CA SER A 273 4.32 -7.93 19.42
C SER A 273 4.41 -8.21 17.93
N PHE A 274 4.60 -7.15 17.12
CA PHE A 274 4.57 -7.17 15.66
C PHE A 274 5.79 -6.44 15.11
N LEU A 275 6.15 -6.72 13.84
CA LEU A 275 7.12 -5.88 13.15
C LEU A 275 6.59 -4.45 13.05
N VAL A 276 7.49 -3.48 13.08
CA VAL A 276 7.17 -2.05 13.06
C VAL A 276 7.77 -1.43 11.81
N GLY A 277 6.93 -0.95 10.88
CA GLY A 277 7.36 -0.47 9.58
C GLY A 277 8.38 0.66 9.61
N THR A 278 8.43 1.47 10.68
CA THR A 278 9.43 2.52 10.85
C THR A 278 10.78 2.03 11.38
N VAL A 279 10.87 0.79 11.86
CA VAL A 279 12.01 0.24 12.60
C VAL A 279 12.58 -1.02 11.96
N ASP A 280 11.71 -1.92 11.53
CA ASP A 280 12.08 -3.25 11.08
C ASP A 280 12.07 -3.34 9.53
N PRO A 281 13.10 -3.94 8.89
CA PRO A 281 13.12 -4.13 7.45
C PRO A 281 12.28 -5.34 7.05
N PHE A 282 11.16 -5.12 6.36
CA PHE A 282 10.32 -6.18 5.83
C PHE A 282 9.66 -5.80 4.52
N VAL A 283 9.18 -6.80 3.81
CA VAL A 283 8.37 -6.64 2.60
C VAL A 283 6.95 -7.12 2.84
N VAL A 284 6.01 -6.54 2.10
CA VAL A 284 4.61 -6.94 2.06
C VAL A 284 4.35 -7.64 0.73
N LEU A 285 3.82 -8.85 0.77
CA LEU A 285 3.47 -9.59 -0.44
C LEU A 285 1.94 -9.73 -0.56
N PRO A 286 1.40 -9.79 -1.79
CA PRO A 286 -0.03 -10.04 -1.99
C PRO A 286 -0.50 -11.30 -1.28
N LEU A 287 -1.67 -11.27 -0.66
CA LEU A 287 -2.24 -12.40 0.06
C LEU A 287 -2.20 -13.73 -0.75
N PRO A 288 -2.48 -13.78 -2.06
CA PRO A 288 -2.36 -15.02 -2.83
C PRO A 288 -0.96 -15.62 -2.86
N VAL A 289 0.09 -14.79 -2.74
CA VAL A 289 1.48 -15.25 -2.73
C VAL A 289 1.83 -15.96 -1.43
N VAL A 290 1.25 -15.51 -0.30
CA VAL A 290 1.57 -16.03 1.05
C VAL A 290 0.56 -17.04 1.59
N SER A 291 -0.59 -17.20 0.94
CA SER A 291 -1.70 -18.04 1.44
C SER A 291 -1.90 -19.36 0.67
N ARG A 292 -1.04 -19.69 -0.29
CA ARG A 292 -1.18 -20.92 -1.08
C ARG A 292 -1.03 -22.19 -0.23
N LYS A 293 -1.77 -23.22 -0.65
CA LYS A 293 -1.69 -24.54 -0.06
C LYS A 293 -0.32 -25.18 -0.33
N GLU A 294 0.07 -26.12 0.53
CA GLU A 294 1.31 -26.89 0.37
C GLU A 294 1.46 -27.51 -1.04
N GLY A 295 2.68 -27.48 -1.56
CA GLY A 295 3.03 -28.07 -2.86
C GLY A 295 3.16 -27.08 -4.01
N ALA A 296 2.59 -25.87 -3.92
CA ALA A 296 2.84 -24.81 -4.88
C ALA A 296 3.96 -23.87 -4.38
N PRO A 297 4.79 -23.31 -5.26
CA PRO A 297 5.75 -22.30 -4.86
C PRO A 297 4.98 -21.11 -4.25
N SER A 298 5.18 -20.91 -2.98
CA SER A 298 4.53 -19.82 -2.24
C SER A 298 5.48 -19.34 -1.15
N ALA A 299 5.55 -18.04 -0.99
CA ALA A 299 6.20 -17.46 0.17
C ALA A 299 5.33 -17.65 1.42
N LYS A 300 5.97 -17.66 2.57
CA LYS A 300 5.30 -17.67 3.87
C LYS A 300 5.73 -16.45 4.66
N ILE A 301 4.87 -15.99 5.56
CA ILE A 301 5.25 -14.96 6.52
C ILE A 301 6.45 -15.44 7.33
N GLY A 302 7.52 -14.64 7.33
CA GLY A 302 8.79 -14.95 7.96
C GLY A 302 9.85 -15.53 7.02
N ASP A 303 9.50 -15.90 5.78
CA ASP A 303 10.52 -16.28 4.79
C ASP A 303 11.47 -15.11 4.56
N TYR A 304 12.76 -15.42 4.43
CA TYR A 304 13.77 -14.43 4.13
C TYR A 304 13.60 -13.90 2.71
N CYS A 305 13.89 -12.63 2.56
CA CYS A 305 13.83 -11.91 1.30
C CYS A 305 15.04 -10.99 1.18
N VAL A 306 15.59 -10.87 -0.03
CA VAL A 306 16.57 -9.82 -0.33
C VAL A 306 15.94 -8.89 -1.37
N VAL A 307 15.83 -7.62 -1.02
CA VAL A 307 15.41 -6.58 -1.95
C VAL A 307 16.65 -6.04 -2.66
N ILE A 308 16.58 -5.90 -3.99
CA ILE A 308 17.68 -5.39 -4.82
C ILE A 308 17.19 -4.15 -5.55
N HIS A 309 17.92 -3.05 -5.40
CA HIS A 309 17.69 -1.81 -6.13
C HIS A 309 19.05 -1.25 -6.61
N GLY A 310 19.24 -1.15 -7.93
CA GLY A 310 20.56 -0.95 -8.50
C GLY A 310 21.49 -2.10 -8.14
N ASN A 311 22.64 -1.79 -7.55
CA ASN A 311 23.65 -2.74 -7.07
C ASN A 311 23.63 -2.97 -5.55
N ARG A 312 22.65 -2.41 -4.83
CA ARG A 312 22.51 -2.56 -3.38
C ARG A 312 21.52 -3.66 -3.04
N LEU A 313 21.86 -4.46 -2.03
CA LEU A 313 21.05 -5.58 -1.54
C LEU A 313 20.62 -5.29 -0.09
N PHE A 314 19.35 -5.51 0.19
CA PHE A 314 18.73 -5.20 1.48
C PHE A 314 18.11 -6.46 2.07
N PRO A 315 18.72 -7.04 3.12
CA PRO A 315 18.13 -8.18 3.83
C PRO A 315 16.79 -7.81 4.46
N ALA A 316 15.80 -8.66 4.27
CA ALA A 316 14.46 -8.47 4.82
C ALA A 316 13.78 -9.81 5.10
N VAL A 317 12.58 -9.76 5.62
CA VAL A 317 11.67 -10.90 5.71
C VAL A 317 10.33 -10.56 5.09
N VAL A 318 9.56 -11.56 4.69
CA VAL A 318 8.14 -11.39 4.38
C VAL A 318 7.41 -11.10 5.68
N GLY A 319 7.15 -9.83 5.95
CA GLY A 319 6.60 -9.36 7.23
C GLY A 319 5.09 -9.28 7.26
N ASP A 320 4.49 -8.98 6.11
CA ASP A 320 3.04 -8.83 6.06
C ASP A 320 2.43 -9.37 4.75
N ALA A 321 1.11 -9.54 4.80
CA ALA A 321 0.27 -9.93 3.67
C ALA A 321 -0.64 -8.75 3.28
N GLY A 322 -0.39 -8.20 2.12
CA GLY A 322 -1.16 -7.09 1.55
C GLY A 322 -2.40 -7.51 0.78
N PRO A 323 -3.12 -6.54 0.23
CA PRO A 323 -4.28 -6.80 -0.61
C PRO A 323 -3.97 -7.70 -1.81
N SER A 324 -4.94 -8.50 -2.26
CA SER A 324 -4.77 -9.49 -3.32
C SER A 324 -4.44 -8.92 -4.69
N ILE A 325 -4.58 -7.61 -4.88
CA ILE A 325 -4.39 -6.90 -6.15
C ILE A 325 -3.25 -5.87 -6.09
N LYS A 326 -2.53 -5.75 -4.96
CA LYS A 326 -1.44 -4.80 -4.78
C LYS A 326 -0.14 -5.57 -4.59
N SER A 327 0.92 -5.14 -5.26
CA SER A 327 2.28 -5.62 -5.07
C SER A 327 3.25 -4.45 -4.92
N GLY A 328 4.50 -4.76 -4.62
CA GLY A 328 5.53 -3.76 -4.48
C GLY A 328 5.36 -2.90 -3.24
N GLU A 329 5.59 -3.48 -2.07
CA GLU A 329 5.46 -2.74 -0.80
C GLU A 329 6.54 -3.19 0.18
N GLY A 330 7.11 -2.22 0.88
CA GLY A 330 8.10 -2.47 1.91
C GLY A 330 7.93 -1.54 3.10
N SER A 331 8.50 -1.95 4.23
CA SER A 331 8.51 -1.13 5.44
C SER A 331 9.16 0.23 5.17
N LEU A 332 8.72 1.28 5.84
CA LEU A 332 9.34 2.61 5.73
C LEU A 332 10.84 2.56 6.02
N ARG A 333 11.27 1.68 6.93
CA ARG A 333 12.68 1.45 7.23
C ARG A 333 13.47 1.04 5.98
N LEU A 334 12.95 0.05 5.25
CA LEU A 334 13.55 -0.44 4.01
C LEU A 334 13.45 0.61 2.89
N CYS A 335 12.29 1.22 2.74
CA CYS A 335 12.02 2.22 1.71
C CYS A 335 12.97 3.43 1.78
N ARG A 336 13.37 3.86 2.97
CA ARG A 336 14.31 4.99 3.17
C ARG A 336 15.72 4.71 2.68
N GLU A 337 16.13 3.45 2.61
CA GLU A 337 17.41 3.08 2.01
C GLU A 337 17.40 3.17 0.48
N ILE A 338 16.22 2.98 -0.13
CA ILE A 338 16.02 3.13 -1.58
C ILE A 338 15.87 4.61 -1.93
N SER A 339 15.07 5.35 -1.16
CA SER A 339 14.82 6.78 -1.38
C SER A 339 14.69 7.52 -0.05
N ALA A 340 15.58 8.47 0.21
CA ALA A 340 15.50 9.32 1.41
C ALA A 340 14.19 10.13 1.51
N ARG A 341 13.46 10.30 0.39
CA ARG A 341 12.15 10.97 0.34
C ARG A 341 10.98 10.04 0.61
N ALA A 342 11.22 8.74 0.82
CA ALA A 342 10.17 7.77 1.12
C ALA A 342 9.42 8.16 2.40
N SER A 343 8.09 8.20 2.31
CA SER A 343 7.19 8.61 3.39
C SER A 343 5.78 8.09 3.10
N LEU A 344 4.86 8.31 4.01
CA LEU A 344 3.43 8.01 3.78
C LEU A 344 2.84 8.66 2.50
N ALA A 345 3.40 9.78 2.06
CA ALA A 345 2.95 10.51 0.87
C ALA A 345 3.78 10.17 -0.38
N ASN A 346 4.98 9.64 -0.23
CA ASN A 346 5.92 9.40 -1.32
C ASN A 346 6.38 7.95 -1.33
N ARG A 347 6.28 7.29 -2.47
CA ARG A 347 6.84 5.96 -2.71
C ARG A 347 8.36 5.96 -2.57
N ALA A 348 8.93 4.79 -2.28
CA ALA A 348 10.36 4.57 -2.40
C ALA A 348 10.80 4.51 -3.87
N GLU A 349 10.05 3.76 -4.68
CA GLU A 349 10.26 3.65 -6.13
C GLU A 349 8.90 3.56 -6.84
N SER A 350 8.72 4.36 -7.88
CA SER A 350 7.48 4.41 -8.66
C SER A 350 7.53 3.57 -9.92
N ASP A 351 8.73 3.30 -10.44
CA ASP A 351 8.95 2.42 -11.56
C ASP A 351 9.10 0.97 -11.06
N LEU A 352 8.96 0.00 -11.97
CA LEU A 352 9.05 -1.43 -11.62
C LEU A 352 10.51 -1.93 -11.48
N LYS A 353 11.39 -1.10 -10.89
CA LYS A 353 12.85 -1.32 -10.82
C LYS A 353 13.31 -2.10 -9.61
N VAL A 354 12.41 -2.35 -8.65
CA VAL A 354 12.77 -3.08 -7.45
C VAL A 354 12.66 -4.57 -7.71
N THR A 355 13.70 -5.32 -7.40
CA THR A 355 13.71 -6.77 -7.48
C THR A 355 13.60 -7.35 -6.07
N TYR A 356 12.57 -8.14 -5.83
CA TYR A 356 12.34 -8.89 -4.59
C TYR A 356 12.74 -10.33 -4.84
N LEU A 357 13.76 -10.79 -4.15
CA LEU A 357 14.23 -12.17 -4.20
C LEU A 357 13.80 -12.87 -2.91
N VAL A 358 12.72 -13.65 -3.00
CA VAL A 358 12.12 -14.33 -1.86
C VAL A 358 12.54 -15.79 -1.84
N PHE A 359 12.89 -16.31 -0.67
CA PHE A 359 13.34 -17.70 -0.48
C PHE A 359 12.27 -18.53 0.25
N PRO A 360 11.39 -19.25 -0.48
CA PRO A 360 10.33 -20.04 0.13
C PRO A 360 10.85 -21.09 1.12
N ASN A 361 10.10 -21.27 2.22
CA ASN A 361 10.42 -22.21 3.29
C ASN A 361 11.75 -21.93 4.02
N SER A 362 12.21 -20.68 4.02
CA SER A 362 13.38 -20.24 4.78
C SER A 362 13.04 -19.64 6.14
N ALA A 363 11.75 -19.43 6.44
CA ALA A 363 11.29 -18.84 7.68
C ALA A 363 11.79 -19.60 8.92
N ASP A 364 12.19 -18.86 9.95
CA ASP A 364 12.43 -19.44 11.26
C ASP A 364 11.10 -20.00 11.81
N PRO A 365 11.06 -21.28 12.20
CA PRO A 365 9.85 -21.90 12.75
C PRO A 365 9.43 -21.24 14.07
N ASN A 366 10.38 -20.72 14.84
CA ASN A 366 10.16 -20.02 16.10
C ASN A 366 10.27 -18.52 15.89
N ARG A 367 9.16 -17.89 15.50
CA ARG A 367 9.14 -16.45 15.33
C ARG A 367 9.42 -15.72 16.64
N SER A 368 10.36 -14.82 16.60
CA SER A 368 10.81 -13.99 17.72
C SER A 368 10.93 -12.54 17.27
N ALA A 369 11.26 -11.65 18.22
CA ALA A 369 11.66 -10.29 17.88
C ALA A 369 12.79 -10.29 16.84
N PRO A 370 12.83 -9.31 15.94
CA PRO A 370 13.86 -9.21 14.91
C PRO A 370 15.28 -9.29 15.47
N ALA A 371 16.07 -10.22 14.91
CA ALA A 371 17.49 -10.37 15.16
C ALA A 371 18.21 -10.02 13.85
N LEU A 372 18.47 -8.72 13.64
CA LEU A 372 18.91 -8.18 12.35
C LEU A 372 20.24 -8.77 11.87
N GLU A 373 21.16 -9.06 12.78
CA GLU A 373 22.41 -9.76 12.47
C GLU A 373 22.13 -11.19 11.96
N LYS A 374 21.23 -11.93 12.60
CA LYS A 374 20.81 -13.25 12.14
C LYS A 374 20.15 -13.18 10.77
N TRP A 375 19.33 -12.16 10.53
CA TRP A 375 18.69 -11.96 9.23
C TRP A 375 19.71 -11.70 8.14
N TRP A 376 20.72 -10.90 8.43
CA TRP A 376 21.83 -10.66 7.51
C TRP A 376 22.56 -11.95 7.16
N ILE A 377 22.98 -12.76 8.18
CA ILE A 377 23.66 -14.04 8.00
C ILE A 377 22.82 -15.00 7.16
N GLN A 378 21.52 -15.09 7.43
CA GLN A 378 20.64 -15.98 6.67
C GLN A 378 20.47 -15.53 5.21
N CYS A 379 20.31 -14.24 4.96
CA CYS A 379 20.22 -13.70 3.61
C CYS A 379 21.54 -13.89 2.84
N ASP A 380 22.69 -13.68 3.48
CA ASP A 380 24.01 -13.96 2.91
C ASP A 380 24.17 -15.44 2.49
N ALA A 381 23.83 -16.36 3.39
CA ALA A 381 23.87 -17.80 3.13
C ALA A 381 22.93 -18.19 1.98
N LEU A 382 21.69 -17.69 1.97
CA LEU A 382 20.70 -17.97 0.92
C LEU A 382 21.11 -17.43 -0.44
N LEU A 383 21.72 -16.25 -0.50
CA LEU A 383 22.33 -15.72 -1.72
C LEU A 383 23.48 -16.61 -2.19
N GLY A 384 24.32 -17.10 -1.26
CA GLY A 384 25.36 -18.10 -1.56
C GLY A 384 24.81 -19.37 -2.20
N GLU A 385 23.67 -19.87 -1.73
CA GLU A 385 23.03 -21.08 -2.28
C GLU A 385 22.52 -20.91 -3.72
N ILE A 386 22.32 -19.70 -4.19
CA ILE A 386 21.90 -19.42 -5.58
C ILE A 386 23.03 -18.88 -6.46
N GLY A 387 24.29 -19.01 -6.05
CA GLY A 387 25.48 -18.64 -6.84
C GLY A 387 26.18 -17.38 -6.37
N GLY A 388 25.79 -16.85 -5.22
CA GLY A 388 26.42 -15.68 -4.62
C GLY A 388 25.95 -14.36 -5.21
N TYR A 389 26.56 -13.30 -4.74
CA TYR A 389 26.25 -11.94 -5.15
C TYR A 389 27.48 -11.06 -5.18
N ARG A 390 27.38 -9.91 -5.83
CA ARG A 390 28.35 -8.82 -5.80
C ARG A 390 27.66 -7.54 -5.37
N GLY A 391 28.40 -6.62 -4.78
CA GLY A 391 27.87 -5.39 -4.22
C GLY A 391 27.74 -5.46 -2.71
N GLU A 392 27.04 -4.50 -2.14
CA GLU A 392 26.88 -4.35 -0.70
C GLU A 392 25.60 -5.00 -0.23
N LEU A 393 25.70 -6.03 0.62
CA LEU A 393 24.58 -6.52 1.41
C LEU A 393 24.50 -5.67 2.68
N LEU A 394 23.46 -4.80 2.76
CA LEU A 394 23.34 -3.83 3.82
C LEU A 394 23.25 -4.51 5.21
N PHE A 395 24.08 -4.05 6.14
CA PHE A 395 23.97 -4.46 7.54
C PHE A 395 23.07 -3.46 8.28
N TRP A 396 21.94 -3.95 8.82
CA TRP A 396 20.98 -3.11 9.52
C TRP A 396 21.43 -2.77 10.94
N GLU A 397 21.47 -1.48 11.27
CA GLU A 397 21.59 -1.04 12.67
C GLU A 397 20.27 -1.29 13.41
N ASP A 398 20.35 -1.86 14.61
CA ASP A 398 19.17 -2.06 15.47
C ASP A 398 18.78 -0.73 16.15
N MET A 399 17.79 -0.06 15.57
CA MET A 399 17.30 1.23 16.07
C MET A 399 16.59 1.16 17.42
N THR A 400 16.30 -0.04 17.95
CA THR A 400 15.66 -0.22 19.25
C THR A 400 16.67 -0.23 20.39
N LYS A 401 17.95 -0.38 20.09
CA LYS A 401 19.03 -0.32 21.06
C LYS A 401 19.54 1.11 21.22
N PRO A 402 19.91 1.52 22.43
CA PRO A 402 20.57 2.79 22.61
C PRO A 402 21.88 2.81 21.81
N LYS A 403 22.14 3.93 21.11
CA LYS A 403 23.44 4.10 20.47
C LYS A 403 24.54 3.94 21.53
N PRO A 404 25.61 3.18 21.22
CA PRO A 404 26.75 3.12 22.13
C PRO A 404 27.21 4.55 22.43
N ALA A 405 27.50 4.82 23.70
CA ALA A 405 28.07 6.10 24.07
C ALA A 405 29.31 6.35 23.22
N PRO A 406 29.52 7.57 22.72
CA PRO A 406 30.77 7.88 22.06
C PRO A 406 31.92 7.45 22.98
N PRO A 407 32.99 6.87 22.44
CA PRO A 407 34.15 6.49 23.27
C PRO A 407 34.54 7.69 24.12
N PRO A 408 34.94 7.47 25.39
CA PRO A 408 35.35 8.56 26.25
C PRO A 408 36.40 9.39 25.52
N TRP A 409 36.23 10.71 25.54
CA TRP A 409 37.11 11.62 24.86
C TRP A 409 38.57 11.31 25.26
N ASP A 410 39.38 10.87 24.29
CA ASP A 410 40.79 10.65 24.47
C ASP A 410 41.55 11.97 24.21
N PRO A 411 42.11 12.61 25.24
CA PRO A 411 42.87 13.85 25.04
C PRO A 411 44.08 13.69 24.17
N ASN A 412 44.53 12.45 23.86
CA ASN A 412 45.62 12.13 22.99
C ASN A 412 45.19 11.74 21.57
N PHE A 413 43.87 11.71 21.30
CA PHE A 413 43.36 11.45 19.98
C PHE A 413 43.59 12.70 19.11
N ILE A 414 44.69 12.71 18.39
CA ILE A 414 44.96 13.67 17.34
C ILE A 414 44.17 13.24 16.10
N GLY A 415 42.86 13.66 16.07
CA GLY A 415 42.06 13.50 14.88
C GLY A 415 42.68 14.16 13.65
N PRO A 416 42.26 13.78 12.44
CA PRO A 416 42.75 14.46 11.23
C PRO A 416 42.52 15.96 11.38
N SER A 417 43.58 16.76 11.05
CA SER A 417 43.58 18.21 11.15
C SER A 417 42.35 18.83 10.49
N PRO A 418 41.71 19.88 11.07
CA PRO A 418 40.54 20.57 10.49
C PRO A 418 40.75 21.13 9.07
N GLU A 419 41.96 21.14 8.55
CA GLU A 419 42.27 21.62 7.21
C GLU A 419 41.71 20.77 6.06
N PHE A 420 41.12 19.58 6.37
CA PHE A 420 40.50 18.71 5.36
C PHE A 420 39.02 18.99 5.11
N TYR A 421 38.37 19.82 5.91
CA TYR A 421 36.99 20.23 5.63
C TYR A 421 37.03 21.62 4.97
N GLY A 422 37.11 21.67 3.64
CA GLY A 422 36.83 22.89 2.90
C GLY A 422 35.48 23.50 3.27
N PRO A 423 35.30 24.82 3.12
CA PRO A 423 34.02 25.45 3.44
C PRO A 423 32.88 24.83 2.63
N PRO A 424 31.68 24.70 3.20
CA PRO A 424 30.53 24.17 2.47
C PRO A 424 30.28 25.05 1.24
N ALA A 425 29.99 24.41 0.10
CA ALA A 425 29.62 25.12 -1.12
C ALA A 425 28.39 26.02 -0.84
N PRO A 426 28.36 27.25 -1.36
CA PRO A 426 27.21 28.14 -1.20
C PRO A 426 25.97 27.51 -1.84
N LEU A 427 24.84 27.65 -1.16
CA LEU A 427 23.49 27.20 -1.56
C LEU A 427 23.03 27.80 -2.88
#